data_b76f2296da36ec5b009a90352fd76b63
#
_entry.id   b76f2296da36ec5b009a90352fd76b63
#
_cell.length_a   1.000
_cell.length_b   1.000
_cell.length_c   1.000
_cell.angle_alpha   90.00
_cell.angle_beta   90.00
_cell.angle_gamma   90.00
#
_symmetry.space_group_name_H-M   'P 1'
#
loop_
_entity.id
_entity.type
_entity.pdbx_description
1 polymer ?
#
loop_
_entity_poly.entity_id
_entity_poly.type
_entity_poly.pdbx_seq_one_letter_code
_entity_poly.pdbx_strand_id
1 'polypeptide(L)'
;TRKVNIYKFKPLSDYYIASSHRSFLVGKQKVDYCSLDMINRVLFLGARYIELEIFNKEVRNDTIPVVSSGYNKGGMKLLLNYIELSDCLDLIANMAFSDSHLDNFNDPLFIFLNLKVNGNKNTLNKIGDMVENKLSNRLLSEKYLATNGANMGSTTLCELKGKVVIF
;
A
#
# COMPACT_ATOMS: atom_id res chain seq x y z
N THR A 1 -23.39 -14.87 24.70
CA THR A 1 -22.08 -14.40 25.22
C THR A 1 -21.09 -14.28 24.07
N ARG A 2 -20.82 -13.05 23.60
CA ARG A 2 -19.77 -12.82 22.60
C ARG A 2 -18.43 -13.22 23.23
N LYS A 3 -17.80 -14.27 22.71
CA LYS A 3 -16.41 -14.60 23.07
C LYS A 3 -15.55 -13.39 22.69
N VAL A 4 -15.01 -12.70 23.68
CA VAL A 4 -14.02 -11.65 23.44
C VAL A 4 -12.81 -12.33 22.80
N ASN A 5 -12.48 -11.94 21.58
CA ASN A 5 -11.32 -12.50 20.89
C ASN A 5 -10.06 -11.89 21.51
N ILE A 6 -9.52 -12.55 22.53
CA ILE A 6 -8.33 -12.13 23.29
C ILE A 6 -7.07 -11.96 22.41
N TYR A 7 -7.06 -12.61 21.25
CA TYR A 7 -5.92 -12.49 20.31
C TYR A 7 -5.73 -11.05 19.82
N LYS A 8 -6.77 -10.24 19.72
CA LYS A 8 -6.67 -8.83 19.25
C LYS A 8 -5.82 -7.92 20.13
N PHE A 9 -5.55 -8.33 21.37
CA PHE A 9 -4.73 -7.58 22.33
C PHE A 9 -3.25 -8.00 22.32
N LYS A 10 -2.89 -8.98 21.50
CA LYS A 10 -1.48 -9.35 21.31
C LYS A 10 -0.76 -8.34 20.44
N PRO A 11 0.58 -8.20 20.64
CA PRO A 11 1.40 -7.33 19.81
C PRO A 11 1.43 -7.84 18.36
N LEU A 12 1.66 -6.93 17.42
CA LEU A 12 1.70 -7.26 16.00
C LEU A 12 2.75 -8.33 15.68
N SER A 13 3.86 -8.36 16.42
CA SER A 13 4.92 -9.36 16.29
C SER A 13 4.46 -10.81 16.49
N ASP A 14 3.30 -11.03 17.11
CA ASP A 14 2.75 -12.37 17.36
C ASP A 14 1.89 -12.90 16.20
N TYR A 15 1.79 -12.15 15.11
CA TYR A 15 0.93 -12.49 13.97
C TYR A 15 1.75 -12.73 12.69
N TYR A 16 1.26 -13.67 11.90
CA TYR A 16 1.65 -13.79 10.50
C TYR A 16 0.75 -12.90 9.64
N ILE A 17 1.34 -12.09 8.77
CA ILE A 17 0.63 -11.19 7.87
C ILE A 17 0.69 -11.77 6.46
N ALA A 18 -0.47 -12.08 5.90
CA ALA A 18 -0.56 -12.50 4.50
C ALA A 18 -0.07 -11.37 3.60
N SER A 19 0.98 -11.65 2.82
CA SER A 19 1.76 -10.64 2.09
C SER A 19 1.77 -10.93 0.60
N SER A 20 1.78 -9.87 -0.21
CA SER A 20 1.94 -9.92 -1.66
C SER A 20 3.05 -9.00 -2.11
N HIS A 21 4.01 -9.56 -2.87
CA HIS A 21 5.07 -8.80 -3.52
C HIS A 21 4.63 -8.36 -4.91
N ARG A 22 4.93 -7.10 -5.29
CA ARG A 22 4.49 -6.51 -6.56
C ARG A 22 3.03 -6.80 -6.88
N SER A 23 2.17 -6.42 -5.97
CA SER A 23 0.75 -6.79 -5.93
C SER A 23 -0.07 -6.35 -7.13
N PHE A 24 0.51 -5.55 -8.00
CA PHE A 24 -0.08 -4.99 -9.22
C PHE A 24 0.20 -5.81 -10.49
N LEU A 25 1.11 -6.83 -10.45
CA LEU A 25 1.49 -7.61 -11.63
C LEU A 25 0.58 -8.81 -11.84
N VAL A 26 0.16 -9.01 -13.11
CA VAL A 26 -0.80 -10.06 -13.48
C VAL A 26 -0.21 -11.47 -13.38
N GLY A 27 1.05 -11.65 -13.72
CA GLY A 27 1.64 -12.98 -13.78
C GLY A 27 3.10 -13.01 -13.34
N LYS A 28 4.02 -12.86 -14.28
CA LYS A 28 5.46 -12.98 -13.99
C LYS A 28 5.98 -11.77 -13.21
N GLN A 29 6.63 -12.03 -12.08
CA GLN A 29 7.10 -10.99 -11.15
C GLN A 29 8.17 -10.02 -11.70
N LYS A 30 8.80 -10.34 -12.84
CA LYS A 30 9.82 -9.46 -13.44
C LYS A 30 9.26 -8.57 -14.54
N VAL A 31 8.48 -9.13 -15.43
CA VAL A 31 7.95 -8.45 -16.62
C VAL A 31 6.55 -8.96 -16.88
N ASP A 32 5.57 -8.17 -16.55
CA ASP A 32 4.16 -8.44 -16.88
C ASP A 32 3.35 -7.15 -16.84
N TYR A 33 2.08 -7.25 -17.23
CA TYR A 33 1.16 -6.12 -17.20
C TYR A 33 0.78 -5.76 -15.76
N CYS A 34 0.70 -4.45 -15.50
CA CYS A 34 0.12 -3.90 -14.29
C CYS A 34 -1.40 -3.85 -14.41
N SER A 35 -2.11 -4.22 -13.34
CA SER A 35 -3.57 -4.25 -13.33
C SER A 35 -4.11 -3.85 -11.96
N LEU A 36 -5.11 -2.96 -11.93
CA LEU A 36 -5.89 -2.66 -10.74
C LEU A 36 -6.65 -3.89 -10.23
N ASP A 37 -7.15 -4.73 -11.16
CA ASP A 37 -7.84 -5.96 -10.80
C ASP A 37 -6.94 -6.91 -10.01
N MET A 38 -5.63 -6.95 -10.27
CA MET A 38 -4.71 -7.75 -9.48
C MET A 38 -4.57 -7.25 -8.05
N ILE A 39 -4.51 -5.93 -7.82
CA ILE A 39 -4.52 -5.36 -6.47
C ILE A 39 -5.82 -5.76 -5.76
N ASN A 40 -6.95 -5.64 -6.44
CA ASN A 40 -8.25 -6.05 -5.90
C ASN A 40 -8.29 -7.54 -5.53
N ARG A 41 -7.82 -8.42 -6.42
CA ARG A 41 -7.75 -9.88 -6.19
C ARG A 41 -6.86 -10.25 -5.02
N VAL A 42 -5.71 -9.60 -4.90
CA VAL A 42 -4.76 -9.82 -3.80
C VAL A 42 -5.41 -9.45 -2.46
N LEU A 43 -6.13 -8.33 -2.38
CA LEU A 43 -6.89 -7.94 -1.20
C LEU A 43 -8.02 -8.93 -0.91
N PHE A 44 -8.77 -9.34 -1.94
CA PHE A 44 -9.85 -10.32 -1.82
C PHE A 44 -9.36 -11.69 -1.33
N LEU A 45 -8.15 -12.10 -1.71
CA LEU A 45 -7.50 -13.32 -1.22
C LEU A 45 -6.94 -13.20 0.21
N GLY A 46 -7.13 -12.05 0.86
CA GLY A 46 -6.82 -11.84 2.26
C GLY A 46 -5.46 -11.23 2.55
N ALA A 47 -4.71 -10.78 1.54
CA ALA A 47 -3.46 -10.08 1.79
C ALA A 47 -3.69 -8.79 2.57
N ARG A 48 -2.83 -8.58 3.59
CA ARG A 48 -2.80 -7.37 4.42
C ARG A 48 -1.45 -6.65 4.42
N TYR A 49 -0.53 -7.15 3.63
CA TYR A 49 0.69 -6.45 3.25
C TYR A 49 0.79 -6.49 1.72
N ILE A 50 0.83 -5.32 1.10
CA ILE A 50 0.95 -5.16 -0.35
C ILE A 50 2.13 -4.27 -0.70
N GLU A 51 2.76 -4.51 -1.83
CA GLU A 51 3.86 -3.70 -2.36
C GLU A 51 3.47 -3.06 -3.68
N LEU A 52 3.76 -1.75 -3.80
CA LEU A 52 3.62 -0.97 -5.01
C LEU A 52 4.97 -0.34 -5.38
N GLU A 53 5.46 -0.56 -6.60
CA GLU A 53 6.64 0.14 -7.12
C GLU A 53 6.20 1.43 -7.81
N ILE A 54 6.69 2.56 -7.28
CA ILE A 54 6.28 3.89 -7.74
C ILE A 54 7.37 4.52 -8.59
N PHE A 55 7.01 4.87 -9.80
CA PHE A 55 7.86 5.59 -10.74
C PHE A 55 7.27 6.98 -11.02
N ASN A 56 8.12 7.91 -11.47
CA ASN A 56 7.66 9.17 -12.04
C ASN A 56 7.55 9.02 -13.56
N LYS A 57 6.38 9.30 -14.09
CA LYS A 57 6.15 9.41 -15.52
C LYS A 57 6.10 10.87 -15.92
N GLU A 58 6.95 11.26 -16.88
CA GLU A 58 6.90 12.59 -17.47
C GLU A 58 5.67 12.73 -18.37
N VAL A 59 4.89 13.78 -18.15
CA VAL A 59 3.72 14.14 -18.95
C VAL A 59 3.83 15.65 -19.27
N ARG A 60 4.19 15.97 -20.51
CA ARG A 60 4.44 17.35 -20.94
C ARG A 60 5.55 17.98 -20.06
N ASN A 61 5.21 19.00 -19.27
CA ASN A 61 6.15 19.72 -18.40
C ASN A 61 5.99 19.33 -16.91
N ASP A 62 5.36 18.20 -16.62
CA ASP A 62 5.08 17.74 -15.27
C ASP A 62 5.37 16.25 -15.11
N THR A 63 5.40 15.78 -13.87
CA THR A 63 5.57 14.36 -13.56
C THR A 63 4.38 13.86 -12.75
N ILE A 64 3.91 12.66 -13.07
CA ILE A 64 2.86 11.97 -12.31
C ILE A 64 3.43 10.69 -11.68
N PRO A 65 3.06 10.38 -10.42
CA PRO A 65 3.41 9.11 -9.80
C PRO A 65 2.58 7.98 -10.40
N VAL A 66 3.25 6.92 -10.86
CA VAL A 66 2.63 5.76 -11.47
C VAL A 66 3.14 4.47 -10.84
N VAL A 67 2.27 3.47 -10.74
CA VAL A 67 2.60 2.11 -10.34
C VAL A 67 2.97 1.32 -11.60
N SER A 68 4.17 0.77 -11.63
CA SER A 68 4.64 0.01 -12.79
C SER A 68 5.75 -0.95 -12.39
N SER A 69 6.13 -1.81 -13.32
CA SER A 69 7.42 -2.51 -13.30
C SER A 69 8.39 -1.78 -14.21
N GLY A 70 9.63 -1.65 -13.79
CA GLY A 70 10.62 -0.92 -14.56
C GLY A 70 12.05 -1.12 -14.05
N TYR A 71 12.99 -0.47 -14.71
CA TYR A 71 14.39 -0.44 -14.29
C TYR A 71 15.00 0.93 -14.53
N ASN A 72 16.05 1.22 -13.76
CA ASN A 72 16.72 2.51 -13.77
C ASN A 72 18.19 2.35 -14.18
N LYS A 73 18.45 1.70 -15.33
CA LYS A 73 19.80 1.56 -15.89
C LYS A 73 19.89 2.40 -17.16
N GLY A 74 20.65 3.49 -17.10
CA GLY A 74 20.77 4.43 -18.24
C GLY A 74 19.51 5.26 -18.50
N GLY A 75 18.75 5.56 -17.45
CA GLY A 75 17.47 6.25 -17.48
C GLY A 75 16.32 5.35 -17.07
N MET A 76 15.24 5.95 -16.58
CA MET A 76 14.06 5.21 -16.13
C MET A 76 13.28 4.69 -17.34
N LYS A 77 13.04 3.39 -17.37
CA LYS A 77 12.19 2.74 -18.39
C LYS A 77 11.09 1.95 -17.70
N LEU A 78 9.85 2.33 -17.94
CA LEU A 78 8.68 1.54 -17.57
C LEU A 78 8.55 0.36 -18.56
N LEU A 79 8.17 -0.79 -18.03
CA LEU A 79 7.89 -1.98 -18.83
C LEU A 79 6.39 -1.98 -19.18
N LEU A 80 6.03 -2.55 -20.29
CA LEU A 80 4.68 -2.80 -20.80
C LEU A 80 3.65 -1.68 -20.59
N ASN A 81 3.11 -1.51 -19.39
CA ASN A 81 2.13 -0.49 -19.03
C ASN A 81 2.37 0.08 -17.62
N TYR A 82 1.51 0.98 -17.21
CA TYR A 82 1.47 1.57 -15.86
C TYR A 82 0.01 1.80 -15.43
N ILE A 83 -0.16 2.04 -14.13
CA ILE A 83 -1.41 2.47 -13.51
C ILE A 83 -1.12 3.76 -12.76
N GLU A 84 -1.99 4.73 -12.76
CA GLU A 84 -1.81 5.92 -11.92
C GLU A 84 -1.88 5.56 -10.43
N LEU A 85 -1.00 6.12 -9.61
CA LEU A 85 -1.02 5.87 -8.17
C LEU A 85 -2.37 6.29 -7.56
N SER A 86 -2.96 7.37 -8.07
CA SER A 86 -4.28 7.85 -7.67
C SER A 86 -5.34 6.74 -7.76
N ASP A 87 -5.38 6.00 -8.88
CA ASP A 87 -6.36 4.93 -9.09
C ASP A 87 -6.13 3.74 -8.16
N CYS A 88 -4.84 3.43 -7.89
CA CYS A 88 -4.50 2.39 -6.92
C CYS A 88 -4.97 2.75 -5.51
N LEU A 89 -4.77 3.99 -5.07
CA LEU A 89 -5.18 4.46 -3.76
C LEU A 89 -6.71 4.54 -3.64
N ASP A 90 -7.41 4.95 -4.70
CA ASP A 90 -8.89 4.94 -4.73
C ASP A 90 -9.45 3.52 -4.60
N LEU A 91 -8.88 2.57 -5.34
CA LEU A 91 -9.26 1.17 -5.21
C LEU A 91 -9.03 0.64 -3.79
N ILE A 92 -7.87 0.92 -3.21
CA ILE A 92 -7.53 0.51 -1.84
C ILE A 92 -8.49 1.13 -0.83
N ALA A 93 -8.77 2.43 -0.94
CA ALA A 93 -9.67 3.14 -0.04
C ALA A 93 -11.09 2.53 -0.04
N ASN A 94 -11.57 2.12 -1.21
CA ASN A 94 -12.92 1.58 -1.40
C ASN A 94 -13.02 0.10 -1.06
N MET A 95 -11.99 -0.71 -1.38
CA MET A 95 -12.09 -2.17 -1.33
C MET A 95 -11.47 -2.78 -0.08
N ALA A 96 -10.33 -2.26 0.39
CA ALA A 96 -9.54 -2.93 1.44
C ALA A 96 -10.25 -3.04 2.80
N PHE A 97 -11.28 -2.24 3.03
CA PHE A 97 -12.04 -2.18 4.28
C PHE A 97 -13.54 -2.37 4.08
N SER A 98 -13.93 -2.98 2.95
CA SER A 98 -15.33 -3.26 2.64
C SER A 98 -15.78 -4.56 3.29
N ASP A 99 -16.75 -4.49 4.19
CA ASP A 99 -17.35 -5.65 4.87
C ASP A 99 -18.19 -6.54 3.93
N SER A 100 -18.65 -5.98 2.82
CA SER A 100 -19.38 -6.74 1.79
C SER A 100 -18.48 -7.58 0.88
N HIS A 101 -17.16 -7.35 0.91
CA HIS A 101 -16.22 -7.98 0.00
C HIS A 101 -15.13 -8.78 0.70
N LEU A 102 -14.84 -8.50 1.97
CA LEU A 102 -13.68 -9.06 2.66
C LEU A 102 -14.04 -9.56 4.07
N ASP A 103 -13.67 -10.79 4.39
CA ASP A 103 -13.82 -11.33 5.75
C ASP A 103 -12.90 -10.63 6.76
N ASN A 104 -11.76 -10.13 6.31
CA ASN A 104 -10.74 -9.48 7.12
C ASN A 104 -10.74 -7.94 6.97
N PHE A 105 -11.87 -7.34 6.61
CA PHE A 105 -12.03 -5.90 6.36
C PHE A 105 -11.62 -5.00 7.55
N ASN A 106 -11.59 -5.53 8.75
CA ASN A 106 -11.19 -4.80 9.95
C ASN A 106 -9.70 -4.89 10.27
N ASP A 107 -8.97 -5.77 9.61
CA ASP A 107 -7.55 -5.92 9.87
C ASP A 107 -6.76 -4.75 9.26
N PRO A 108 -5.63 -4.34 9.86
CA PRO A 108 -4.81 -3.28 9.30
C PRO A 108 -4.29 -3.66 7.92
N LEU A 109 -4.10 -2.67 7.06
CA LEU A 109 -3.45 -2.83 5.77
C LEU A 109 -2.08 -2.15 5.81
N PHE A 110 -1.04 -2.90 5.48
CA PHE A 110 0.33 -2.43 5.35
C PHE A 110 0.64 -2.23 3.86
N ILE A 111 1.08 -1.03 3.50
CA ILE A 111 1.43 -0.68 2.12
C ILE A 111 2.90 -0.28 2.07
N PHE A 112 3.70 -1.07 1.36
CA PHE A 112 5.08 -0.71 1.07
C PHE A 112 5.14 0.04 -0.27
N LEU A 113 5.56 1.31 -0.23
CA LEU A 113 5.78 2.13 -1.40
C LEU A 113 7.27 2.10 -1.79
N ASN A 114 7.61 1.22 -2.73
CA ASN A 114 8.96 1.11 -3.25
C ASN A 114 9.23 2.26 -4.24
N LEU A 115 9.81 3.35 -3.74
CA LEU A 115 9.95 4.60 -4.49
C LEU A 115 11.14 4.54 -5.46
N LYS A 116 10.85 4.54 -6.76
CA LYS A 116 11.81 4.58 -7.87
C LYS A 116 11.79 5.95 -8.58
N VAL A 117 11.65 7.01 -7.83
CA VAL A 117 11.41 8.38 -8.35
C VAL A 117 12.71 9.25 -8.40
N ASN A 118 13.87 8.64 -8.16
CA ASN A 118 15.20 9.30 -8.24
C ASN A 118 15.30 10.62 -7.44
N GLY A 119 14.62 10.70 -6.30
CA GLY A 119 14.62 11.89 -5.47
C GLY A 119 13.86 13.09 -6.05
N ASN A 120 13.02 12.90 -7.06
CA ASN A 120 12.19 13.96 -7.62
C ASN A 120 11.20 14.48 -6.55
N LYS A 121 11.52 15.66 -6.00
CA LYS A 121 10.76 16.28 -4.91
C LYS A 121 9.31 16.55 -5.28
N ASN A 122 9.06 16.99 -6.53
CA ASN A 122 7.69 17.25 -6.98
C ASN A 122 6.85 15.97 -6.96
N THR A 123 7.40 14.85 -7.48
CA THR A 123 6.71 13.56 -7.44
C THR A 123 6.52 13.07 -5.99
N LEU A 124 7.52 13.24 -5.13
CA LEU A 124 7.42 12.85 -3.71
C LEU A 124 6.31 13.63 -2.99
N ASN A 125 6.22 14.94 -3.20
CA ASN A 125 5.14 15.75 -2.63
C ASN A 125 3.77 15.28 -3.13
N LYS A 126 3.63 15.03 -4.44
CA LYS A 126 2.39 14.50 -5.02
C LYS A 126 1.98 13.15 -4.41
N ILE A 127 2.95 12.27 -4.16
CA ILE A 127 2.67 10.99 -3.49
C ILE A 127 2.12 11.23 -2.09
N GLY A 128 2.76 12.11 -1.30
CA GLY A 128 2.31 12.49 0.03
C GLY A 128 0.89 13.05 0.01
N ASP A 129 0.64 14.03 -0.83
CA ASP A 129 -0.69 14.66 -0.99
C ASP A 129 -1.77 13.64 -1.40
N MET A 130 -1.46 12.73 -2.33
CA MET A 130 -2.40 11.67 -2.73
C MET A 130 -2.72 10.71 -1.59
N VAL A 131 -1.70 10.27 -0.85
CA VAL A 131 -1.87 9.38 0.31
C VAL A 131 -2.73 10.05 1.36
N GLU A 132 -2.42 11.30 1.72
CA GLU A 132 -3.16 12.05 2.70
C GLU A 132 -4.62 12.27 2.26
N ASN A 133 -4.83 12.72 1.03
CA ASN A 133 -6.18 13.01 0.53
C ASN A 133 -7.06 11.76 0.39
N LYS A 134 -6.48 10.62 -0.03
CA LYS A 134 -7.24 9.40 -0.32
C LYS A 134 -7.43 8.48 0.88
N LEU A 135 -6.49 8.48 1.82
CA LEU A 135 -6.45 7.53 2.93
C LEU A 135 -6.52 8.20 4.32
N SER A 136 -6.67 9.54 4.41
CA SER A 136 -6.61 10.32 5.66
C SER A 136 -7.37 9.72 6.83
N ASN A 137 -8.59 9.24 6.61
CA ASN A 137 -9.45 8.66 7.65
C ASN A 137 -8.91 7.33 8.22
N ARG A 138 -7.96 6.72 7.53
CA ARG A 138 -7.42 5.40 7.86
C ARG A 138 -5.93 5.42 8.18
N LEU A 139 -5.23 6.49 7.90
CA LEU A 139 -3.81 6.62 8.24
C LEU A 139 -3.61 6.53 9.76
N LEU A 140 -2.50 5.93 10.16
CA LEU A 140 -2.09 5.96 11.56
C LEU A 140 -1.74 7.38 11.98
N SER A 141 -1.97 7.67 13.25
CA SER A 141 -1.58 8.96 13.83
C SER A 141 -0.06 9.11 13.90
N GLU A 142 0.42 10.35 13.94
CA GLU A 142 1.85 10.69 13.99
C GLU A 142 2.62 10.02 15.13
N LYS A 143 1.95 9.66 16.23
CA LYS A 143 2.59 8.94 17.35
C LYS A 143 3.26 7.63 16.93
N TYR A 144 2.86 7.03 15.81
CA TYR A 144 3.41 5.79 15.28
C TYR A 144 4.53 6.00 14.24
N LEU A 145 4.91 7.25 13.98
CA LEU A 145 6.05 7.52 13.10
C LEU A 145 7.34 6.99 13.72
N ALA A 146 8.20 6.41 12.90
CA ALA A 146 9.51 5.92 13.33
C ALA A 146 10.36 7.04 13.96
N THR A 147 10.21 8.28 13.49
CA THR A 147 10.86 9.47 14.07
C THR A 147 10.47 9.73 15.53
N ASN A 148 9.29 9.26 15.95
CA ASN A 148 8.81 9.40 17.32
C ASN A 148 9.17 8.19 18.21
N GLY A 149 10.04 7.29 17.72
CA GLY A 149 10.52 6.12 18.45
C GLY A 149 9.49 5.01 18.62
N ALA A 150 8.40 5.04 17.85
CA ALA A 150 7.37 4.02 17.92
C ALA A 150 7.89 2.66 17.43
N ASN A 151 7.62 1.62 18.21
CA ASN A 151 7.88 0.24 17.81
C ASN A 151 6.57 -0.41 17.35
N MET A 152 6.40 -0.51 16.03
CA MET A 152 5.20 -1.10 15.44
C MET A 152 4.99 -2.56 15.87
N GLY A 153 6.06 -3.32 16.08
CA GLY A 153 5.99 -4.72 16.50
C GLY A 153 5.33 -4.92 17.87
N SER A 154 5.46 -3.94 18.78
CA SER A 154 4.85 -3.99 20.11
C SER A 154 3.44 -3.40 20.15
N THR A 155 2.98 -2.75 19.08
CA THR A 155 1.62 -2.21 18.98
C THR A 155 0.61 -3.34 18.85
N THR A 156 -0.51 -3.25 19.56
CA THR A 156 -1.53 -4.30 19.50
C THR A 156 -2.31 -4.27 18.20
N LEU A 157 -2.77 -5.43 17.74
CA LEU A 157 -3.61 -5.52 16.54
C LEU A 157 -4.90 -4.68 16.71
N CYS A 158 -5.42 -4.57 17.94
CA CYS A 158 -6.61 -3.78 18.22
C CYS A 158 -6.40 -2.28 17.95
N GLU A 159 -5.23 -1.75 18.25
CA GLU A 159 -4.87 -0.35 17.99
C GLU A 159 -4.74 -0.04 16.50
N LEU A 160 -4.34 -1.04 15.71
CA LEU A 160 -4.15 -0.91 14.26
C LEU A 160 -5.41 -1.20 13.46
N LYS A 161 -6.47 -1.65 14.11
CA LYS A 161 -7.70 -2.10 13.46
C LYS A 161 -8.28 -1.05 12.51
N GLY A 162 -8.52 -1.43 11.25
CA GLY A 162 -9.08 -0.57 10.21
C GLY A 162 -8.15 0.55 9.77
N LYS A 163 -6.87 0.48 10.10
CA LYS A 163 -5.87 1.48 9.76
C LYS A 163 -4.99 1.05 8.59
N VAL A 164 -4.47 2.05 7.88
CA VAL A 164 -3.43 1.91 6.85
C VAL A 164 -2.11 2.34 7.44
N VAL A 165 -1.11 1.48 7.26
CA VAL A 165 0.30 1.75 7.62
C VAL A 165 1.11 1.82 6.34
N ILE A 166 1.84 2.91 6.12
CA ILE A 166 2.66 3.13 4.92
C ILE A 166 4.13 3.14 5.32
N PHE A 167 4.95 2.48 4.49
CA PHE A 167 6.40 2.40 4.63
C PHE A 167 7.10 2.96 3.39
#